data_e5d5a970886727d46bc70ce662fa4f06
#
_entry.id   e5d5a970886727d46bc70ce662fa4f06
#
_cell.length_a   1.000
_cell.length_b   1.000
_cell.length_c   1.000
_cell.angle_alpha   90.00
_cell.angle_beta   90.00
_cell.angle_gamma   90.00
#
_symmetry.space_group_name_H-M   'P 1'
#
loop_
_entity.id
_entity.type
_entity.pdbx_description
1 polymer ?
#
loop_
_entity_poly.entity_id
_entity_poly.type
_entity_poly.pdbx_seq_one_letter_code
_entity_poly.pdbx_strand_id
1 'polypeptide(L)'
;MRRNLVLSAVLAIALSSASAAFAQQTVPAAGDPAVQQDPKAEQASHKISEYLIQKFGVAREKAQTIASAVMTSASKYSLPPALLLAIISIESRFKETARGPNHATGLMQVVPSAHKSLVRNIDLTDPEDNIEAGSAILHGYMTSAQGDLDAALKSYGGSRAYAEKVSLRARTFEPAASAEPASAAGK
;
A
#
# COMPACT_ATOMS: atom_id res chain seq x y z
N MET A 1 25.71 -69.61 1.24
CA MET A 1 27.00 -70.19 0.79
C MET A 1 27.83 -69.10 0.09
N ARG A 2 29.15 -69.08 0.47
CA ARG A 2 30.27 -68.28 -0.06
C ARG A 2 30.25 -66.81 0.36
N ARG A 3 30.91 -66.34 1.38
CA ARG A 3 32.31 -66.23 1.88
C ARG A 3 33.33 -65.90 0.76
N ASN A 4 33.90 -64.70 0.86
CA ASN A 4 35.31 -64.34 0.63
C ASN A 4 35.45 -62.88 1.10
N LEU A 5 36.12 -62.65 2.03
CA LEU A 5 37.37 -62.43 2.71
C LEU A 5 38.50 -61.87 1.78
N VAL A 6 39.26 -60.94 2.38
CA VAL A 6 40.63 -60.48 2.08
C VAL A 6 40.67 -59.06 1.48
N LEU A 7 41.48 -58.11 1.89
CA LEU A 7 42.68 -58.04 2.68
C LEU A 7 43.01 -56.57 2.99
N SER A 8 43.62 -56.34 4.11
CA SER A 8 44.20 -55.09 4.62
C SER A 8 45.26 -54.45 3.70
N ALA A 9 45.31 -53.12 3.66
CA ALA A 9 46.55 -52.40 3.47
C ALA A 9 46.55 -51.12 4.30
N VAL A 10 47.32 -51.15 5.35
CA VAL A 10 47.73 -50.02 6.18
C VAL A 10 48.77 -49.24 5.38
N LEU A 11 48.55 -47.93 5.16
CA LEU A 11 49.62 -47.02 4.76
C LEU A 11 49.53 -45.78 5.61
N ALA A 12 50.44 -45.69 6.57
CA ALA A 12 50.73 -44.52 7.36
C ALA A 12 51.50 -43.52 6.49
N ILE A 13 51.03 -42.32 6.35
CA ILE A 13 51.79 -41.17 5.84
C ILE A 13 51.61 -39.99 6.78
N ALA A 14 52.77 -39.44 7.09
CA ALA A 14 53.13 -38.48 8.10
C ALA A 14 52.33 -37.19 8.16
N LEU A 15 52.23 -36.63 9.38
CA LEU A 15 51.89 -35.27 9.73
C LEU A 15 52.75 -34.25 8.95
N SER A 16 52.09 -33.34 8.33
CA SER A 16 52.63 -32.00 8.04
C SER A 16 51.63 -30.98 8.49
N SER A 17 51.92 -30.33 9.62
CA SER A 17 51.17 -29.25 10.20
C SER A 17 51.41 -27.99 9.35
N ALA A 18 50.46 -27.65 8.49
CA ALA A 18 50.37 -26.33 7.87
C ALA A 18 49.28 -25.53 8.61
N SER A 19 49.71 -24.69 9.54
CA SER A 19 48.81 -23.68 10.16
C SER A 19 48.41 -22.66 9.09
N ALA A 20 47.27 -22.88 8.48
CA ALA A 20 46.66 -21.82 7.67
C ALA A 20 45.92 -20.87 8.64
N ALA A 21 46.46 -19.68 8.81
CA ALA A 21 45.80 -18.57 9.46
C ALA A 21 44.54 -18.24 8.67
N PHE A 22 43.38 -18.65 9.22
CA PHE A 22 42.08 -18.22 8.72
C PHE A 22 41.94 -16.74 9.08
N ALA A 23 42.21 -15.85 8.11
CA ALA A 23 41.81 -14.47 8.20
C ALA A 23 40.28 -14.45 8.27
N GLN A 24 39.75 -14.13 9.45
CA GLN A 24 38.38 -13.88 9.71
C GLN A 24 37.94 -12.62 8.90
N GLN A 25 37.50 -12.83 7.67
CA GLN A 25 36.77 -11.81 6.95
C GLN A 25 35.46 -11.57 7.73
N THR A 26 35.45 -10.48 8.48
CA THR A 26 34.22 -9.89 8.99
C THR A 26 33.39 -9.49 7.79
N VAL A 27 32.38 -10.32 7.46
CA VAL A 27 31.31 -9.97 6.53
C VAL A 27 30.62 -8.78 7.17
N PRO A 28 30.52 -7.60 6.51
CA PRO A 28 29.68 -6.54 7.02
C PRO A 28 28.27 -7.12 7.11
N ALA A 29 27.66 -7.03 8.29
CA ALA A 29 26.25 -7.33 8.46
C ALA A 29 25.51 -6.55 7.36
N ALA A 30 24.83 -7.30 6.46
CA ALA A 30 23.92 -6.71 5.51
C ALA A 30 22.88 -5.98 6.38
N GLY A 31 23.00 -4.66 6.47
CA GLY A 31 21.98 -3.82 7.06
C GLY A 31 20.68 -4.15 6.31
N ASP A 32 19.60 -4.32 7.05
CA ASP A 32 18.26 -4.38 6.49
C ASP A 32 18.16 -3.35 5.35
N PRO A 33 17.64 -3.70 4.18
CA PRO A 33 17.37 -2.71 3.16
C PRO A 33 16.37 -1.72 3.75
N ALA A 34 16.87 -0.63 4.32
CA ALA A 34 16.05 0.50 4.66
C ALA A 34 15.25 0.80 3.38
N VAL A 35 13.93 0.60 3.44
CA VAL A 35 13.03 0.96 2.36
C VAL A 35 13.28 2.44 2.13
N GLN A 36 14.08 2.76 1.12
CA GLN A 36 14.33 4.14 0.71
C GLN A 36 12.99 4.64 0.18
N GLN A 37 12.25 5.31 1.05
CA GLN A 37 11.02 5.98 0.64
C GLN A 37 11.41 7.02 -0.41
N ASP A 38 10.73 6.98 -1.55
CA ASP A 38 10.92 7.96 -2.62
C ASP A 38 10.63 9.36 -2.03
N PRO A 39 11.63 10.27 -2.00
CA PRO A 39 11.46 11.61 -1.43
C PRO A 39 10.26 12.36 -2.04
N LYS A 40 9.92 12.04 -3.28
CA LYS A 40 8.76 12.60 -3.97
C LYS A 40 7.44 12.07 -3.41
N ALA A 41 7.38 10.78 -3.08
CA ALA A 41 6.20 10.17 -2.46
C ALA A 41 6.00 10.70 -1.04
N GLU A 42 7.08 10.89 -0.27
CA GLU A 42 7.02 11.48 1.07
C GLU A 42 6.53 12.92 1.03
N GLN A 43 7.04 13.73 0.10
CA GLN A 43 6.58 15.11 -0.08
C GLN A 43 5.09 15.18 -0.47
N ALA A 44 4.63 14.30 -1.34
CA ALA A 44 3.21 14.22 -1.71
C ALA A 44 2.35 13.81 -0.50
N SER A 45 2.77 12.81 0.28
CA SER A 45 2.09 12.40 1.51
C SER A 45 1.98 13.57 2.51
N HIS A 46 3.06 14.32 2.70
CA HIS A 46 3.03 15.51 3.56
C HIS A 46 2.03 16.57 3.09
N LYS A 47 2.02 16.90 1.79
CA LYS A 47 1.06 17.88 1.21
C LYS A 47 -0.39 17.41 1.38
N ILE A 48 -0.65 16.10 1.15
CA ILE A 48 -1.97 15.51 1.37
C ILE A 48 -2.38 15.68 2.84
N SER A 49 -1.53 15.31 3.79
CA SER A 49 -1.85 15.42 5.21
C SER A 49 -2.18 16.85 5.63
N GLU A 50 -1.38 17.84 5.21
CA GLU A 50 -1.66 19.26 5.49
C GLU A 50 -2.99 19.72 4.84
N TYR A 51 -3.28 19.27 3.63
CA TYR A 51 -4.55 19.57 2.98
C TYR A 51 -5.75 19.00 3.76
N LEU A 52 -5.65 17.75 4.24
CA LEU A 52 -6.69 17.10 5.04
C LEU A 52 -6.94 17.84 6.36
N ILE A 53 -5.88 18.31 7.03
CA ILE A 53 -5.97 19.10 8.25
C ILE A 53 -6.70 20.41 7.97
N GLN A 54 -6.26 21.15 6.96
CA GLN A 54 -6.75 22.51 6.68
C GLN A 54 -8.18 22.53 6.12
N LYS A 55 -8.52 21.59 5.23
CA LYS A 55 -9.80 21.60 4.51
C LYS A 55 -10.89 20.75 5.14
N PHE A 56 -10.51 19.70 5.86
CA PHE A 56 -11.47 18.75 6.44
C PHE A 56 -11.41 18.68 7.96
N GLY A 57 -10.46 19.37 8.61
CA GLY A 57 -10.31 19.36 10.06
C GLY A 57 -9.89 18.00 10.62
N VAL A 58 -9.22 17.18 9.81
CA VAL A 58 -8.72 15.88 10.27
C VAL A 58 -7.59 16.11 11.27
N ALA A 59 -7.58 15.39 12.38
CA ALA A 59 -6.49 15.45 13.36
C ALA A 59 -5.16 15.06 12.69
N ARG A 60 -4.07 15.74 13.07
CA ARG A 60 -2.76 15.62 12.39
C ARG A 60 -2.29 14.18 12.24
N GLU A 61 -2.29 13.40 13.31
CA GLU A 61 -1.86 12.01 13.29
C GLU A 61 -2.68 11.17 12.30
N LYS A 62 -4.00 11.29 12.33
CA LYS A 62 -4.90 10.60 11.39
C LYS A 62 -4.68 11.05 9.95
N ALA A 63 -4.46 12.33 9.73
CA ALA A 63 -4.19 12.87 8.40
C ALA A 63 -2.89 12.30 7.81
N GLN A 64 -1.87 12.13 8.63
CA GLN A 64 -0.60 11.50 8.23
C GLN A 64 -0.79 10.02 7.91
N THR A 65 -1.48 9.26 8.75
CA THR A 65 -1.80 7.84 8.51
C THR A 65 -2.58 7.67 7.20
N ILE A 66 -3.65 8.45 7.01
CA ILE A 66 -4.46 8.39 5.78
C ILE A 66 -3.62 8.75 4.55
N ALA A 67 -2.81 9.80 4.62
CA ALA A 67 -1.97 10.23 3.50
C ALA A 67 -0.96 9.14 3.10
N SER A 68 -0.28 8.55 4.07
CA SER A 68 0.66 7.44 3.85
C SER A 68 -0.04 6.23 3.22
N ALA A 69 -1.16 5.80 3.80
CA ALA A 69 -1.94 4.66 3.31
C ALA A 69 -2.46 4.88 1.87
N VAL A 70 -2.91 6.11 1.56
CA VAL A 70 -3.33 6.49 0.20
C VAL A 70 -2.16 6.40 -0.77
N MET A 71 -0.98 6.94 -0.44
CA MET A 71 0.19 6.88 -1.31
C MET A 71 0.65 5.45 -1.55
N THR A 72 0.70 4.64 -0.50
CA THR A 72 1.06 3.20 -0.58
C THR A 72 0.09 2.43 -1.48
N SER A 73 -1.22 2.57 -1.24
CA SER A 73 -2.25 1.88 -2.01
C SER A 73 -2.33 2.37 -3.46
N ALA A 74 -2.17 3.68 -3.69
CA ALA A 74 -2.12 4.27 -5.02
C ALA A 74 -0.97 3.67 -5.85
N SER A 75 0.23 3.56 -5.26
CA SER A 75 1.38 2.92 -5.89
C SER A 75 1.12 1.44 -6.15
N LYS A 76 0.65 0.70 -5.14
CA LYS A 76 0.41 -0.75 -5.21
C LYS A 76 -0.59 -1.14 -6.30
N TYR A 77 -1.65 -0.37 -6.45
CA TYR A 77 -2.77 -0.67 -7.37
C TYR A 77 -2.76 0.19 -8.63
N SER A 78 -1.72 1.00 -8.85
CA SER A 78 -1.62 1.91 -10.00
C SER A 78 -2.85 2.82 -10.15
N LEU A 79 -3.34 3.35 -9.03
CA LEU A 79 -4.47 4.26 -8.96
C LEU A 79 -4.00 5.69 -8.65
N PRO A 80 -4.63 6.73 -9.20
CA PRO A 80 -4.30 8.10 -8.83
C PRO A 80 -4.60 8.37 -7.34
N PRO A 81 -3.67 8.92 -6.53
CA PRO A 81 -3.94 9.27 -5.14
C PRO A 81 -5.14 10.22 -4.97
N ALA A 82 -5.31 11.19 -5.88
CA ALA A 82 -6.45 12.10 -5.90
C ALA A 82 -7.79 11.37 -6.04
N LEU A 83 -7.83 10.27 -6.78
CA LEU A 83 -9.03 9.43 -6.93
C LEU A 83 -9.41 8.75 -5.60
N LEU A 84 -8.44 8.16 -4.90
CA LEU A 84 -8.67 7.52 -3.59
C LEU A 84 -9.14 8.55 -2.56
N LEU A 85 -8.51 9.73 -2.50
CA LEU A 85 -8.93 10.83 -1.62
C LEU A 85 -10.36 11.30 -1.93
N ALA A 86 -10.73 11.37 -3.20
CA ALA A 86 -12.09 11.73 -3.61
C ALA A 86 -13.13 10.73 -3.10
N ILE A 87 -12.87 9.43 -3.27
CA ILE A 87 -13.73 8.37 -2.74
C ILE A 87 -13.86 8.49 -1.23
N ILE A 88 -12.74 8.53 -0.49
CA ILE A 88 -12.74 8.66 0.98
C ILE A 88 -13.55 9.89 1.43
N SER A 89 -13.39 11.03 0.74
CA SER A 89 -14.11 12.26 1.09
C SER A 89 -15.63 12.13 0.92
N ILE A 90 -16.08 11.34 -0.05
CA ILE A 90 -17.51 11.12 -0.36
C ILE A 90 -18.09 10.07 0.56
N GLU A 91 -17.38 8.97 0.79
CA GLU A 91 -17.83 7.81 1.53
C GLU A 91 -17.91 8.07 3.04
N SER A 92 -16.87 8.65 3.62
CA SER A 92 -16.75 8.77 5.08
C SER A 92 -16.49 10.18 5.58
N ARG A 93 -16.13 11.13 4.69
CA ARG A 93 -15.57 12.43 5.08
C ARG A 93 -14.36 12.27 6.01
N PHE A 94 -13.51 11.31 5.71
CA PHE A 94 -12.30 10.95 6.48
C PHE A 94 -12.59 10.44 7.90
N LYS A 95 -13.77 9.84 8.16
CA LYS A 95 -14.10 9.20 9.43
C LYS A 95 -13.80 7.70 9.36
N GLU A 96 -12.78 7.26 10.09
CA GLU A 96 -12.30 5.85 10.11
C GLU A 96 -13.38 4.87 10.57
N THR A 97 -14.20 5.29 11.53
CA THR A 97 -15.26 4.46 12.12
C THR A 97 -16.62 4.65 11.46
N ALA A 98 -16.66 5.25 10.25
CA ALA A 98 -17.93 5.45 9.55
C ALA A 98 -18.64 4.11 9.29
N ARG A 99 -19.98 4.13 9.45
CA ARG A 99 -20.86 3.00 9.17
C ARG A 99 -21.95 3.44 8.21
N GLY A 100 -22.20 2.63 7.21
CA GLY A 100 -23.21 2.87 6.19
C GLY A 100 -24.15 1.69 5.97
N PRO A 101 -25.00 1.75 4.94
CA PRO A 101 -25.88 0.66 4.56
C PRO A 101 -25.11 -0.64 4.28
N ASN A 102 -25.78 -1.79 4.46
CA ASN A 102 -25.19 -3.12 4.23
C ASN A 102 -23.91 -3.38 5.02
N HIS A 103 -23.79 -2.76 6.19
CA HIS A 103 -22.59 -2.81 7.03
C HIS A 103 -21.32 -2.24 6.36
N ALA A 104 -21.49 -1.33 5.40
CA ALA A 104 -20.36 -0.59 4.84
C ALA A 104 -19.54 0.05 5.96
N THR A 105 -18.21 -0.11 5.92
CA THR A 105 -17.35 0.22 7.05
C THR A 105 -16.14 1.04 6.60
N GLY A 106 -15.77 2.03 7.41
CA GLY A 106 -14.51 2.74 7.36
C GLY A 106 -14.40 3.82 6.29
N LEU A 107 -13.17 4.23 6.00
CA LEU A 107 -12.85 5.38 5.14
C LEU A 107 -13.42 5.25 3.72
N MET A 108 -13.33 4.08 3.12
CA MET A 108 -13.79 3.79 1.76
C MET A 108 -15.12 3.03 1.72
N GLN A 109 -15.82 2.88 2.87
CA GLN A 109 -17.11 2.22 3.01
C GLN A 109 -17.16 0.83 2.36
N VAL A 110 -16.18 0.00 2.71
CA VAL A 110 -16.10 -1.38 2.21
C VAL A 110 -17.25 -2.21 2.79
N VAL A 111 -17.97 -2.93 1.93
CA VAL A 111 -19.10 -3.80 2.31
C VAL A 111 -18.60 -5.24 2.51
N PRO A 112 -18.51 -5.76 3.76
CA PRO A 112 -17.88 -7.06 4.02
C PRO A 112 -18.58 -8.23 3.34
N SER A 113 -19.92 -8.19 3.24
CA SER A 113 -20.71 -9.26 2.63
C SER A 113 -20.45 -9.41 1.13
N ALA A 114 -20.11 -8.32 0.44
CA ALA A 114 -19.80 -8.32 -0.99
C ALA A 114 -18.36 -8.78 -1.29
N HIS A 115 -17.44 -8.67 -0.33
CA HIS A 115 -16.01 -8.90 -0.52
C HIS A 115 -15.41 -9.85 0.52
N LYS A 116 -16.16 -10.88 0.94
CA LYS A 116 -15.83 -11.79 2.06
C LYS A 116 -14.43 -12.39 2.01
N SER A 117 -13.96 -12.80 0.82
CA SER A 117 -12.64 -13.41 0.67
C SER A 117 -11.51 -12.42 0.91
N LEU A 118 -11.72 -11.16 0.48
CA LEU A 118 -10.71 -10.10 0.60
C LEU A 118 -10.59 -9.60 2.05
N VAL A 119 -11.73 -9.47 2.76
CA VAL A 119 -11.78 -8.77 4.06
C VAL A 119 -11.88 -9.70 5.28
N ARG A 120 -11.67 -11.01 5.09
CA ARG A 120 -11.91 -12.03 6.14
C ARG A 120 -11.15 -11.77 7.43
N ASN A 121 -9.92 -11.31 7.33
CA ASN A 121 -8.97 -11.21 8.44
C ASN A 121 -8.42 -9.79 8.63
N ILE A 122 -9.14 -8.77 8.19
CA ILE A 122 -8.70 -7.37 8.30
C ILE A 122 -9.70 -6.55 9.11
N ASP A 123 -9.19 -5.56 9.82
CA ASP A 123 -10.00 -4.59 10.56
C ASP A 123 -10.38 -3.42 9.65
N LEU A 124 -11.60 -3.43 9.16
CA LEU A 124 -12.10 -2.34 8.31
C LEU A 124 -12.29 -1.00 9.04
N THR A 125 -12.02 -0.92 10.34
CA THR A 125 -11.94 0.35 11.07
C THR A 125 -10.52 0.89 11.18
N ASP A 126 -9.54 0.05 10.85
CA ASP A 126 -8.16 0.49 10.67
C ASP A 126 -8.00 1.25 9.34
N PRO A 127 -7.37 2.44 9.34
CA PRO A 127 -7.24 3.26 8.14
C PRO A 127 -6.46 2.59 7.01
N GLU A 128 -5.36 1.92 7.31
CA GLU A 128 -4.47 1.32 6.33
C GLU A 128 -5.15 0.12 5.68
N ASP A 129 -5.70 -0.78 6.48
CA ASP A 129 -6.45 -1.96 6.04
C ASP A 129 -7.65 -1.57 5.18
N ASN A 130 -8.39 -0.54 5.59
CA ASN A 130 -9.57 -0.08 4.87
C ASN A 130 -9.24 0.54 3.52
N ILE A 131 -8.22 1.42 3.47
CA ILE A 131 -7.78 2.06 2.23
C ILE A 131 -7.20 1.02 1.28
N GLU A 132 -6.43 0.06 1.78
CA GLU A 132 -5.91 -1.03 0.95
C GLU A 132 -7.04 -1.88 0.38
N ALA A 133 -7.98 -2.33 1.21
CA ALA A 133 -9.12 -3.14 0.76
C ALA A 133 -9.98 -2.41 -0.27
N GLY A 134 -10.34 -1.15 -0.01
CA GLY A 134 -11.12 -0.34 -0.94
C GLY A 134 -10.41 -0.10 -2.27
N SER A 135 -9.09 0.12 -2.23
CA SER A 135 -8.25 0.29 -3.42
C SER A 135 -8.14 -1.02 -4.23
N ALA A 136 -7.99 -2.16 -3.58
CA ALA A 136 -8.00 -3.47 -4.23
C ALA A 136 -9.33 -3.74 -4.93
N ILE A 137 -10.46 -3.41 -4.30
CA ILE A 137 -11.81 -3.52 -4.88
C ILE A 137 -11.94 -2.64 -6.12
N LEU A 138 -11.53 -1.37 -6.03
CA LEU A 138 -11.57 -0.44 -7.15
C LEU A 138 -10.70 -0.92 -8.31
N HIS A 139 -9.48 -1.38 -8.01
CA HIS A 139 -8.58 -1.96 -9.02
C HIS A 139 -9.21 -3.18 -9.71
N GLY A 140 -9.90 -4.05 -8.98
CA GLY A 140 -10.65 -5.17 -9.56
C GLY A 140 -11.75 -4.70 -10.53
N TYR A 141 -12.49 -3.65 -10.17
CA TYR A 141 -13.48 -3.05 -11.06
C TYR A 141 -12.85 -2.38 -12.28
N MET A 142 -11.70 -1.69 -12.11
CA MET A 142 -10.93 -1.12 -13.23
C MET A 142 -10.50 -2.20 -14.22
N THR A 143 -9.98 -3.31 -13.72
CA THR A 143 -9.58 -4.45 -14.55
C THR A 143 -10.78 -5.04 -15.30
N SER A 144 -11.89 -5.26 -14.60
CA SER A 144 -13.14 -5.78 -15.19
C SER A 144 -13.75 -4.84 -16.24
N ALA A 145 -13.58 -3.54 -16.06
CA ALA A 145 -14.01 -2.49 -16.98
C ALA A 145 -12.99 -2.17 -18.08
N GLN A 146 -11.90 -2.96 -18.20
CA GLN A 146 -10.85 -2.75 -19.21
C GLN A 146 -10.22 -1.34 -19.17
N GLY A 147 -10.13 -0.76 -17.97
CA GLY A 147 -9.58 0.56 -17.73
C GLY A 147 -10.58 1.71 -17.83
N ASP A 148 -11.85 1.45 -18.11
CA ASP A 148 -12.91 2.48 -18.07
C ASP A 148 -13.21 2.89 -16.63
N LEU A 149 -12.74 4.10 -16.26
CA LEU A 149 -12.90 4.64 -14.91
C LEU A 149 -14.36 4.87 -14.53
N ASP A 150 -15.20 5.37 -15.44
CA ASP A 150 -16.59 5.65 -15.15
C ASP A 150 -17.38 4.37 -14.91
N ALA A 151 -17.12 3.32 -15.68
CA ALA A 151 -17.70 2.00 -15.47
C ALA A 151 -17.24 1.36 -14.15
N ALA A 152 -15.95 1.50 -13.80
CA ALA A 152 -15.41 1.01 -12.53
C ALA A 152 -16.01 1.74 -11.33
N LEU A 153 -16.10 3.06 -11.38
CA LEU A 153 -16.70 3.88 -10.33
C LEU A 153 -18.21 3.63 -10.19
N LYS A 154 -18.91 3.40 -11.31
CA LYS A 154 -20.30 2.97 -11.28
C LYS A 154 -20.47 1.63 -10.56
N SER A 155 -19.55 0.70 -10.79
CA SER A 155 -19.55 -0.60 -10.11
C SER A 155 -19.22 -0.46 -8.62
N TYR A 156 -18.33 0.45 -8.25
CA TYR A 156 -17.95 0.73 -6.87
C TYR A 156 -19.09 1.37 -6.07
N GLY A 157 -19.63 2.48 -6.54
CA GLY A 157 -20.65 3.27 -5.83
C GLY A 157 -22.08 3.07 -6.32
N GLY A 158 -22.33 2.13 -7.22
CA GLY A 158 -23.66 1.68 -7.64
C GLY A 158 -24.39 2.60 -8.63
N SER A 159 -23.83 3.75 -9.05
CA SER A 159 -24.52 4.66 -9.96
C SER A 159 -23.59 5.51 -10.83
N ARG A 160 -24.09 5.97 -11.98
CA ARG A 160 -23.40 6.93 -12.83
C ARG A 160 -23.20 8.30 -12.13
N ALA A 161 -24.19 8.75 -11.38
CA ALA A 161 -24.09 9.99 -10.61
C ALA A 161 -22.97 9.94 -9.57
N TYR A 162 -22.72 8.77 -8.98
CA TYR A 162 -21.58 8.55 -8.11
C TYR A 162 -20.25 8.73 -8.87
N ALA A 163 -20.11 8.09 -10.05
CA ALA A 163 -18.90 8.19 -10.86
C ALA A 163 -18.60 9.67 -11.22
N GLU A 164 -19.59 10.41 -11.70
CA GLU A 164 -19.47 11.84 -12.02
C GLU A 164 -19.04 12.66 -10.77
N LYS A 165 -19.65 12.38 -9.61
CA LYS A 165 -19.31 13.05 -8.34
C LYS A 165 -17.87 12.78 -7.91
N VAL A 166 -17.40 11.53 -8.02
CA VAL A 166 -16.02 11.17 -7.69
C VAL A 166 -15.04 11.84 -8.64
N SER A 167 -15.29 11.80 -9.95
CA SER A 167 -14.42 12.38 -10.96
C SER A 167 -14.27 13.92 -10.77
N LEU A 168 -15.36 14.62 -10.46
CA LEU A 168 -15.32 16.03 -10.12
C LEU A 168 -14.55 16.28 -8.81
N ARG A 169 -14.78 15.45 -7.80
CA ARG A 169 -14.09 15.58 -6.50
C ARG A 169 -12.60 15.32 -6.61
N ALA A 170 -12.16 14.36 -7.43
CA ALA A 170 -10.74 14.04 -7.62
C ALA A 170 -9.93 15.26 -8.07
N ARG A 171 -10.47 16.09 -8.97
CA ARG A 171 -9.82 17.34 -9.42
C ARG A 171 -9.46 18.27 -8.27
N THR A 172 -10.24 18.28 -7.18
CA THR A 172 -9.96 19.14 -6.01
C THR A 172 -8.78 18.65 -5.18
N PHE A 173 -8.37 17.38 -5.35
CA PHE A 173 -7.24 16.78 -4.65
C PHE A 173 -5.96 16.75 -5.50
N GLU A 174 -6.02 16.95 -6.83
CA GLU A 174 -4.86 16.92 -7.72
C GLU A 174 -3.71 17.82 -7.25
N PRO A 175 -3.93 19.09 -6.82
CA PRO A 175 -2.84 19.95 -6.36
C PRO A 175 -2.12 19.42 -5.11
N ALA A 176 -2.85 18.76 -4.21
CA ALA A 176 -2.27 18.16 -3.01
C ALA A 176 -1.58 16.83 -3.31
N ALA A 177 -2.11 16.05 -4.24
CA ALA A 177 -1.60 14.75 -4.63
C ALA A 177 -0.40 14.80 -5.60
N SER A 178 -0.18 15.95 -6.26
CA SER A 178 0.98 16.14 -7.13
C SER A 178 2.24 16.48 -6.33
N ALA A 179 3.35 15.85 -6.69
CA ALA A 179 4.65 16.13 -6.07
C ALA A 179 5.30 17.45 -6.57
N GLU A 180 4.69 18.14 -7.53
CA GLU A 180 5.22 19.42 -7.98
C GLU A 180 4.96 20.53 -6.95
N PRO A 181 5.96 21.40 -6.63
CA PRO A 181 5.71 22.59 -5.86
C PRO A 181 4.72 23.46 -6.64
N ALA A 182 3.67 23.93 -5.94
CA ALA A 182 2.81 24.96 -6.51
C ALA A 182 3.73 26.09 -6.99
N SER A 183 3.87 26.24 -8.31
CA SER A 183 4.56 27.38 -8.91
C SER A 183 3.91 28.60 -8.32
N ALA A 184 4.69 29.39 -7.59
CA ALA A 184 4.28 30.69 -7.08
C ALA A 184 3.82 31.51 -8.28
N ALA A 185 2.52 31.55 -8.51
CA ALA A 185 1.90 32.59 -9.34
C ALA A 185 2.08 33.90 -8.57
N GLY A 186 3.31 34.45 -8.66
CA GLY A 186 3.65 35.76 -8.21
C GLY A 186 3.62 36.69 -9.41
N LYS A 187 2.75 37.59 -9.42
CA LYS A 187 2.80 39.01 -9.66
C LYS A 187 1.52 39.50 -10.30
#